data_6fa8267bdda41456a4d1c4c6b630cef4
#
_entry.id   6fa8267bdda41456a4d1c4c6b630cef4
#
_cell.length_a   1.000
_cell.length_b   1.000
_cell.length_c   1.000
_cell.angle_alpha   90.00
_cell.angle_beta   90.00
_cell.angle_gamma   90.00
#
_symmetry.space_group_name_H-M   'P 1'
#
loop_
_entity.id
_entity.type
_entity.pdbx_description
1 polymer ?
#
loop_
_entity_poly.entity_id
_entity_poly.type
_entity_poly.pdbx_seq_one_letter_code
_entity_poly.pdbx_strand_id
1 'polypeptide(L)'
;RVRMSKLDELLRELCPDGVEYVKLNSVCDIYDGTHSTPNYTESGVKFASVENIGNLYATQKYISEKDFEKYKIKPRIGDVMMTRIGSVGVCTVVDRNEALAFYVSLALLRPQLDKVQSRFLKYAIESIHGRKELRKRTLINAVPIKINKDDIGKVTIPLPPIEIQSEIVRILDNFTKLTAELTAE
;
A
#
# COMPACT_ATOMS: atom_id res chain seq x y z
N ARG A 1 -2.35 -38.22 -10.17
CA ARG A 1 -1.27 -37.19 -10.24
C ARG A 1 -1.90 -35.83 -9.95
N VAL A 2 -1.54 -35.20 -8.83
CA VAL A 2 -1.94 -33.82 -8.55
C VAL A 2 -1.29 -32.94 -9.62
N ARG A 3 -2.12 -32.23 -10.39
CA ARG A 3 -1.63 -31.30 -11.40
C ARG A 3 -1.00 -30.12 -10.66
N MET A 4 0.29 -29.88 -10.89
CA MET A 4 0.97 -28.70 -10.32
C MET A 4 0.29 -27.44 -10.80
N SER A 5 0.19 -26.45 -9.91
CA SER A 5 -0.28 -25.13 -10.29
C SER A 5 0.80 -24.38 -11.06
N LYS A 6 0.39 -23.40 -11.86
CA LYS A 6 1.33 -22.51 -12.57
C LYS A 6 2.29 -21.81 -11.59
N LEU A 7 1.79 -21.45 -10.40
CA LEU A 7 2.63 -20.84 -9.37
C LEU A 7 3.71 -21.80 -8.87
N ASP A 8 3.39 -23.10 -8.67
CA ASP A 8 4.38 -24.10 -8.26
C ASP A 8 5.45 -24.31 -9.34
N GLU A 9 5.07 -24.30 -10.61
CA GLU A 9 6.00 -24.39 -11.73
C GLU A 9 6.97 -23.21 -11.75
N LEU A 10 6.45 -21.97 -11.68
CA LEU A 10 7.26 -20.75 -11.63
C LEU A 10 8.20 -20.71 -10.43
N LEU A 11 7.73 -21.10 -9.24
CA LEU A 11 8.56 -21.14 -8.04
C LEU A 11 9.73 -22.11 -8.16
N ARG A 12 9.50 -23.29 -8.74
CA ARG A 12 10.58 -24.27 -8.98
C ARG A 12 11.60 -23.79 -9.99
N GLU A 13 11.16 -23.10 -11.03
CA GLU A 13 12.03 -22.63 -12.09
C GLU A 13 12.82 -21.37 -11.69
N LEU A 14 12.16 -20.39 -11.11
CA LEU A 14 12.73 -19.06 -10.86
C LEU A 14 13.23 -18.85 -9.42
N CYS A 15 12.82 -19.68 -8.48
CA CYS A 15 13.21 -19.60 -7.08
C CYS A 15 13.56 -20.97 -6.49
N PRO A 16 14.48 -21.76 -7.13
CA PRO A 16 14.83 -23.10 -6.65
C PRO A 16 15.39 -23.10 -5.23
N ASP A 17 16.08 -22.03 -4.84
CA ASP A 17 16.68 -21.85 -3.51
C ASP A 17 15.78 -21.06 -2.54
N GLY A 18 14.51 -20.80 -2.92
CA GLY A 18 13.56 -20.03 -2.15
C GLY A 18 13.46 -18.56 -2.56
N VAL A 19 12.57 -17.81 -1.90
CA VAL A 19 12.32 -16.39 -2.17
C VAL A 19 13.10 -15.52 -1.19
N GLU A 20 13.84 -14.54 -1.70
CA GLU A 20 14.55 -13.56 -0.89
C GLU A 20 13.57 -12.64 -0.15
N TYR A 21 13.93 -12.21 1.06
CA TYR A 21 13.22 -11.20 1.82
C TYR A 21 14.02 -9.91 1.84
N VAL A 22 13.38 -8.82 1.46
CA VAL A 22 14.00 -7.49 1.36
C VAL A 22 13.27 -6.46 2.22
N LYS A 23 13.96 -5.39 2.61
CA LYS A 23 13.35 -4.27 3.31
C LYS A 23 12.53 -3.41 2.34
N LEU A 24 11.41 -2.84 2.78
CA LEU A 24 10.58 -1.97 1.96
C LEU A 24 11.36 -0.80 1.36
N ASN A 25 12.27 -0.18 2.13
CA ASN A 25 13.07 0.95 1.64
C ASN A 25 14.10 0.58 0.55
N SER A 26 14.32 -0.69 0.25
CA SER A 26 15.16 -1.12 -0.88
C SER A 26 14.39 -1.27 -2.20
N VAL A 27 13.05 -1.25 -2.15
CA VAL A 27 12.19 -1.48 -3.30
C VAL A 27 11.12 -0.41 -3.49
N CYS A 28 10.96 0.51 -2.53
CA CYS A 28 10.08 1.67 -2.66
C CYS A 28 10.58 2.87 -1.88
N ASP A 29 10.26 4.06 -2.36
CA ASP A 29 10.40 5.30 -1.59
C ASP A 29 9.19 5.48 -0.69
N ILE A 30 9.40 5.97 0.54
CA ILE A 30 8.35 6.13 1.55
C ILE A 30 8.24 7.59 1.93
N TYR A 31 7.01 8.10 1.89
CA TYR A 31 6.71 9.51 2.17
C TYR A 31 5.58 9.65 3.18
N ASP A 32 5.67 10.67 4.01
CA ASP A 32 4.59 11.10 4.89
C ASP A 32 3.63 12.05 4.18
N GLY A 33 2.37 12.04 4.58
CA GLY A 33 1.45 13.13 4.30
C GLY A 33 1.75 14.38 5.12
N THR A 34 0.95 15.42 4.93
CA THR A 34 1.10 16.66 5.71
C THR A 34 0.82 16.43 7.19
N HIS A 35 1.66 17.01 8.04
CA HIS A 35 1.47 17.04 9.49
C HIS A 35 0.55 18.16 9.96
N SER A 36 0.41 19.21 9.15
CA SER A 36 -0.45 20.33 9.45
C SER A 36 -1.86 20.08 8.93
N THR A 37 -2.86 20.37 9.73
CA THR A 37 -4.26 20.39 9.26
C THR A 37 -4.40 21.52 8.23
N PRO A 38 -4.84 21.22 7.01
CA PRO A 38 -5.01 22.24 5.99
C PRO A 38 -6.25 23.10 6.24
N ASN A 39 -6.32 24.24 5.57
CA ASN A 39 -7.56 24.99 5.46
C ASN A 39 -8.46 24.29 4.44
N TYR A 40 -9.56 23.69 4.91
CA TYR A 40 -10.52 23.04 4.04
C TYR A 40 -11.34 24.06 3.26
N THR A 41 -11.72 23.68 2.05
CA THR A 41 -12.53 24.45 1.12
C THR A 41 -13.77 23.63 0.73
N GLU A 42 -14.81 24.29 0.16
CA GLU A 42 -16.02 23.61 -0.30
C GLU A 42 -15.77 22.74 -1.54
N SER A 43 -14.76 23.08 -2.33
CA SER A 43 -14.37 22.38 -3.56
C SER A 43 -12.86 22.55 -3.82
N GLY A 44 -12.31 21.73 -4.71
CA GLY A 44 -10.90 21.77 -5.09
C GLY A 44 -10.27 20.38 -5.12
N VAL A 45 -9.03 20.26 -4.63
CA VAL A 45 -8.32 18.99 -4.58
C VAL A 45 -8.78 18.18 -3.38
N LYS A 46 -9.08 16.92 -3.58
CA LYS A 46 -9.49 15.98 -2.53
C LYS A 46 -8.38 15.76 -1.53
N PHE A 47 -8.74 15.65 -0.26
CA PHE A 47 -7.83 15.47 0.87
C PHE A 47 -8.19 14.21 1.65
N ALA A 48 -7.36 13.16 1.52
CA ALA A 48 -7.58 11.87 2.14
C ALA A 48 -6.86 11.73 3.49
N SER A 49 -7.43 10.93 4.37
CA SER A 49 -6.87 10.51 5.65
C SER A 49 -7.09 9.00 5.86
N VAL A 50 -6.73 8.49 7.02
CA VAL A 50 -6.93 7.08 7.39
C VAL A 50 -8.38 6.60 7.16
N GLU A 51 -9.35 7.47 7.35
CA GLU A 51 -10.78 7.18 7.15
C GLU A 51 -11.12 6.80 5.71
N ASN A 52 -10.30 7.25 4.76
CA ASN A 52 -10.54 7.09 3.33
C ASN A 52 -9.75 5.93 2.71
N ILE A 53 -9.05 5.11 3.49
CA ILE A 53 -8.16 4.08 2.93
C ILE A 53 -8.91 3.05 2.06
N GLY A 54 -10.18 2.77 2.34
CA GLY A 54 -11.01 1.89 1.53
C GLY A 54 -11.39 2.47 0.16
N ASN A 55 -11.50 3.80 0.06
CA ASN A 55 -11.71 4.55 -1.18
C ASN A 55 -11.16 5.97 -1.00
N LEU A 56 -9.96 6.20 -1.46
CA LEU A 56 -9.23 7.46 -1.28
C LEU A 56 -9.98 8.67 -1.82
N TYR A 57 -10.75 8.47 -2.88
CA TYR A 57 -11.45 9.52 -3.59
C TYR A 57 -12.89 9.76 -3.10
N ALA A 58 -13.36 8.99 -2.12
CA ALA A 58 -14.67 9.20 -1.49
C ALA A 58 -14.68 10.29 -0.40
N THR A 59 -13.51 10.86 -0.09
CA THR A 59 -13.42 11.98 0.85
C THR A 59 -14.27 13.16 0.41
N GLN A 60 -14.89 13.83 1.39
CA GLN A 60 -15.63 15.08 1.21
C GLN A 60 -14.81 16.30 1.69
N LYS A 61 -13.53 16.09 2.04
CA LYS A 61 -12.61 17.16 2.42
C LYS A 61 -11.84 17.62 1.19
N TYR A 62 -11.77 18.92 0.99
CA TYR A 62 -11.08 19.54 -0.13
C TYR A 62 -10.12 20.60 0.37
N ILE A 63 -9.07 20.86 -0.40
CA ILE A 63 -8.16 21.98 -0.22
C ILE A 63 -8.06 22.77 -1.51
N SER A 64 -7.63 24.03 -1.43
CA SER A 64 -7.42 24.84 -2.62
C SER A 64 -6.29 24.27 -3.50
N GLU A 65 -6.38 24.48 -4.83
CA GLU A 65 -5.30 24.11 -5.75
C GLU A 65 -3.99 24.82 -5.39
N LYS A 66 -4.07 26.08 -4.96
CA LYS A 66 -2.92 26.87 -4.49
C LYS A 66 -2.22 26.21 -3.29
N ASP A 67 -2.97 25.62 -2.36
CA ASP A 67 -2.38 24.90 -1.23
C ASP A 67 -1.83 23.55 -1.65
N PHE A 68 -2.51 22.86 -2.56
CA PHE A 68 -2.02 21.61 -3.12
C PHE A 68 -0.69 21.75 -3.87
N GLU A 69 -0.46 22.87 -4.55
CA GLU A 69 0.82 23.14 -5.24
C GLU A 69 2.00 23.19 -4.28
N LYS A 70 1.78 23.55 -3.01
CA LYS A 70 2.83 23.62 -1.99
C LYS A 70 3.30 22.21 -1.52
N TYR A 71 2.49 21.17 -1.74
CA TYR A 71 2.89 19.83 -1.35
C TYR A 71 3.89 19.23 -2.33
N LYS A 72 5.07 18.87 -1.80
CA LYS A 72 6.15 18.29 -2.60
C LYS A 72 5.82 16.88 -3.08
N ILE A 73 5.08 16.12 -2.27
CA ILE A 73 4.72 14.72 -2.56
C ILE A 73 3.26 14.68 -2.94
N LYS A 74 3.01 14.26 -4.17
CA LYS A 74 1.69 14.10 -4.76
C LYS A 74 1.52 12.65 -5.18
N PRO A 75 0.45 11.97 -4.76
CA PRO A 75 0.15 10.61 -5.19
C PRO A 75 0.07 10.49 -6.71
N ARG A 76 0.53 9.36 -7.24
CA ARG A 76 0.50 9.01 -8.67
C ARG A 76 -0.10 7.63 -8.83
N ILE A 77 -0.63 7.34 -10.02
CA ILE A 77 -1.06 5.97 -10.35
C ILE A 77 0.08 4.99 -10.06
N GLY A 78 -0.26 3.92 -9.35
CA GLY A 78 0.69 2.88 -8.93
C GLY A 78 1.35 3.12 -7.57
N ASP A 79 1.23 4.29 -6.97
CA ASP A 79 1.62 4.47 -5.57
C ASP A 79 0.72 3.62 -4.65
N VAL A 80 1.26 3.18 -3.52
CA VAL A 80 0.49 2.44 -2.50
C VAL A 80 0.33 3.32 -1.27
N MET A 81 -0.91 3.63 -0.93
CA MET A 81 -1.25 4.32 0.32
C MET A 81 -1.41 3.30 1.43
N MET A 82 -0.84 3.56 2.60
CA MET A 82 -0.91 2.67 3.76
C MET A 82 -1.29 3.46 5.02
N THR A 83 -2.20 2.91 5.81
CA THR A 83 -2.51 3.48 7.13
C THR A 83 -1.34 3.31 8.09
N ARG A 84 -1.03 4.38 8.85
CA ARG A 84 0.09 4.36 9.81
C ARG A 84 -0.23 4.95 11.19
N ILE A 85 -1.39 5.59 11.37
CA ILE A 85 -1.86 6.14 12.66
C ILE A 85 -3.32 5.71 12.85
N GLY A 86 -3.65 5.24 14.05
CA GLY A 86 -4.97 4.70 14.41
C GLY A 86 -5.11 3.24 14.01
N SER A 87 -5.03 2.91 12.73
CA SER A 87 -4.78 1.58 12.19
C SER A 87 -3.42 1.55 11.49
N VAL A 88 -2.81 0.37 11.36
CA VAL A 88 -1.50 0.22 10.72
C VAL A 88 -1.54 -0.93 9.72
N GLY A 89 -1.11 -0.65 8.48
CA GLY A 89 -0.86 -1.67 7.46
C GLY A 89 -2.05 -2.02 6.57
N VAL A 90 -3.12 -1.24 6.56
CA VAL A 90 -4.17 -1.35 5.53
C VAL A 90 -3.73 -0.56 4.31
N CYS A 91 -3.77 -1.17 3.14
CA CYS A 91 -3.21 -0.61 1.91
C CYS A 91 -4.25 -0.44 0.80
N THR A 92 -4.07 0.62 0.00
CA THR A 92 -4.82 0.84 -1.24
C THR A 92 -3.87 1.34 -2.32
N VAL A 93 -4.00 0.80 -3.54
CA VAL A 93 -3.25 1.28 -4.70
C VAL A 93 -3.95 2.49 -5.30
N VAL A 94 -3.19 3.54 -5.61
CA VAL A 94 -3.70 4.70 -6.34
C VAL A 94 -3.97 4.28 -7.79
N ASP A 95 -5.23 4.30 -8.20
CA ASP A 95 -5.71 3.78 -9.48
C ASP A 95 -6.20 4.85 -10.45
N ARG A 96 -6.18 6.13 -10.05
CA ARG A 96 -6.70 7.26 -10.82
C ARG A 96 -5.65 8.36 -10.99
N ASN A 97 -5.71 9.03 -12.13
CA ASN A 97 -4.94 10.24 -12.38
C ASN A 97 -5.72 11.49 -11.95
N GLU A 98 -6.25 11.48 -10.72
CA GLU A 98 -6.95 12.58 -10.10
C GLU A 98 -6.08 13.16 -9.00
N ALA A 99 -6.00 14.50 -8.91
CA ALA A 99 -5.22 15.16 -7.88
C ALA A 99 -5.73 14.77 -6.48
N LEU A 100 -4.80 14.37 -5.62
CA LEU A 100 -5.07 13.92 -4.26
C LEU A 100 -4.00 14.44 -3.31
N ALA A 101 -4.42 15.09 -2.24
CA ALA A 101 -3.58 15.38 -1.09
C ALA A 101 -3.89 14.41 0.05
N PHE A 102 -2.96 14.22 0.99
CA PHE A 102 -3.18 13.27 2.08
C PHE A 102 -2.53 13.70 3.39
N TYR A 103 -3.16 13.27 4.46
CA TYR A 103 -2.74 13.55 5.83
C TYR A 103 -1.71 12.54 6.33
N VAL A 104 -0.92 12.93 7.33
CA VAL A 104 0.13 12.10 7.96
C VAL A 104 -0.36 10.77 8.56
N SER A 105 -1.67 10.58 8.70
CA SER A 105 -2.25 9.29 9.08
C SER A 105 -2.10 8.20 8.02
N LEU A 106 -1.71 8.60 6.80
CA LEU A 106 -1.32 7.74 5.70
C LEU A 106 0.16 7.91 5.38
N ALA A 107 0.81 6.82 5.00
CA ALA A 107 2.10 6.82 4.32
C ALA A 107 1.89 6.52 2.83
N LEU A 108 2.68 7.14 1.98
CA LEU A 108 2.75 6.84 0.56
C LEU A 108 4.00 6.03 0.29
N LEU A 109 3.83 4.84 -0.27
CA LEU A 109 4.91 3.98 -0.74
C LEU A 109 4.92 4.05 -2.28
N ARG A 110 6.02 4.52 -2.86
CA ARG A 110 6.23 4.60 -4.30
C ARG A 110 7.12 3.45 -4.75
N PRO A 111 6.56 2.39 -5.35
CA PRO A 111 7.34 1.22 -5.71
C PRO A 111 8.29 1.50 -6.88
N GLN A 112 9.45 0.86 -6.86
CA GLN A 112 10.34 0.72 -8.01
C GLN A 112 9.75 -0.41 -8.89
N LEU A 113 9.01 -0.04 -9.94
CA LEU A 113 8.17 -0.96 -10.71
C LEU A 113 8.96 -2.03 -11.48
N ASP A 114 10.24 -1.82 -11.68
CA ASP A 114 11.19 -2.82 -12.20
C ASP A 114 11.51 -3.94 -11.19
N LYS A 115 11.21 -3.73 -9.90
CA LYS A 115 11.47 -4.67 -8.81
C LYS A 115 10.19 -5.22 -8.19
N VAL A 116 9.21 -4.35 -7.94
CA VAL A 116 7.99 -4.71 -7.22
C VAL A 116 6.75 -4.07 -7.83
N GLN A 117 5.75 -4.89 -8.13
CA GLN A 117 4.45 -4.43 -8.61
C GLN A 117 3.61 -3.84 -7.47
N SER A 118 2.90 -2.76 -7.72
CA SER A 118 2.07 -2.06 -6.70
C SER A 118 1.06 -2.97 -6.00
N ARG A 119 0.36 -3.81 -6.76
CA ARG A 119 -0.64 -4.74 -6.18
C ARG A 119 0.03 -5.86 -5.38
N PHE A 120 1.16 -6.37 -5.86
CA PHE A 120 1.93 -7.34 -5.10
C PHE A 120 2.45 -6.73 -3.80
N LEU A 121 2.99 -5.50 -3.83
CA LEU A 121 3.44 -4.77 -2.65
C LEU A 121 2.32 -4.64 -1.61
N LYS A 122 1.11 -4.24 -2.04
CA LYS A 122 -0.08 -4.22 -1.17
C LYS A 122 -0.32 -5.58 -0.52
N TYR A 123 -0.39 -6.65 -1.29
CA TYR A 123 -0.63 -8.00 -0.77
C TYR A 123 0.48 -8.49 0.15
N ALA A 124 1.75 -8.20 -0.16
CA ALA A 124 2.89 -8.56 0.66
C ALA A 124 2.85 -7.87 2.04
N ILE A 125 2.50 -6.58 2.08
CA ILE A 125 2.34 -5.82 3.33
C ILE A 125 1.16 -6.36 4.15
N GLU A 126 0.03 -6.65 3.53
CA GLU A 126 -1.18 -7.15 4.19
C GLU A 126 -1.13 -8.66 4.50
N SER A 127 -0.11 -9.38 4.05
CA SER A 127 0.10 -10.79 4.35
C SER A 127 0.31 -11.04 5.85
N ILE A 128 0.20 -12.30 6.28
CA ILE A 128 0.52 -12.70 7.67
C ILE A 128 1.93 -12.27 8.05
N HIS A 129 2.91 -12.45 7.14
CA HIS A 129 4.29 -12.02 7.38
C HIS A 129 4.40 -10.51 7.50
N GLY A 130 3.86 -9.75 6.54
CA GLY A 130 3.90 -8.29 6.52
C GLY A 130 3.26 -7.69 7.77
N ARG A 131 2.10 -8.20 8.18
CA ARG A 131 1.43 -7.75 9.42
C ARG A 131 2.26 -8.04 10.68
N LYS A 132 2.95 -9.19 10.76
CA LYS A 132 3.86 -9.50 11.87
C LYS A 132 5.03 -8.52 11.90
N GLU A 133 5.62 -8.21 10.75
CA GLU A 133 6.73 -7.27 10.63
C GLU A 133 6.34 -5.84 11.01
N LEU A 134 5.16 -5.38 10.58
CA LEU A 134 4.58 -4.09 10.97
C LEU A 134 4.35 -4.03 12.48
N ARG A 135 3.72 -5.08 13.06
CA ARG A 135 3.42 -5.13 14.49
C ARG A 135 4.65 -5.02 15.37
N LYS A 136 5.77 -5.63 15.00
CA LYS A 136 7.06 -5.54 15.72
C LYS A 136 7.57 -4.09 15.85
N ARG A 137 7.16 -3.21 14.93
CA ARG A 137 7.65 -1.82 14.80
C ARG A 137 6.59 -0.78 15.15
N THR A 138 5.37 -1.23 15.37
CA THR A 138 4.25 -0.35 15.75
C THR A 138 4.37 0.03 17.23
N LEU A 139 4.25 1.32 17.51
CA LEU A 139 4.18 1.87 18.85
C LEU A 139 2.76 1.64 19.42
N ILE A 140 2.55 0.44 19.94
CA ILE A 140 1.23 -0.02 20.40
C ILE A 140 0.74 0.69 21.66
N ASN A 141 1.66 1.26 22.44
CA ASN A 141 1.33 2.03 23.64
C ASN A 141 1.12 3.53 23.36
N ALA A 142 1.31 3.97 22.11
CA ALA A 142 1.00 5.34 21.70
C ALA A 142 -0.52 5.50 21.55
N VAL A 143 -1.04 6.69 21.85
CA VAL A 143 -2.45 7.05 21.66
C VAL A 143 -2.52 8.24 20.72
N PRO A 144 -3.01 8.03 19.50
CA PRO A 144 -3.34 6.75 18.85
C PRO A 144 -2.10 5.90 18.54
N ILE A 145 -2.28 4.58 18.37
CA ILE A 145 -1.21 3.69 17.92
C ILE A 145 -0.64 4.18 16.58
N LYS A 146 0.65 4.00 16.37
CA LYS A 146 1.31 4.48 15.14
C LYS A 146 2.59 3.71 14.82
N ILE A 147 3.00 3.79 13.56
CA ILE A 147 4.33 3.38 13.11
C ILE A 147 5.03 4.57 12.46
N ASN A 148 6.33 4.74 12.73
CA ASN A 148 7.12 5.81 12.13
C ASN A 148 7.54 5.45 10.71
N LYS A 149 7.75 6.46 9.85
CA LYS A 149 8.15 6.28 8.45
C LYS A 149 9.40 5.40 8.31
N ASP A 150 10.44 5.68 9.10
CA ASP A 150 11.70 4.94 9.04
C ASP A 150 11.54 3.47 9.48
N ASP A 151 10.59 3.19 10.36
CA ASP A 151 10.26 1.83 10.79
C ASP A 151 9.43 1.08 9.75
N ILE A 152 8.59 1.78 8.96
CA ILE A 152 7.95 1.20 7.77
C ILE A 152 9.02 0.73 6.79
N GLY A 153 10.05 1.53 6.54
CA GLY A 153 11.15 1.18 5.65
C GLY A 153 11.94 -0.09 6.03
N LYS A 154 11.92 -0.45 7.32
CA LYS A 154 12.59 -1.66 7.85
C LYS A 154 11.75 -2.93 7.78
N VAL A 155 10.48 -2.83 7.44
CA VAL A 155 9.58 -3.99 7.25
C VAL A 155 10.12 -4.85 6.12
N THR A 156 10.22 -6.15 6.33
CA THR A 156 10.66 -7.09 5.29
C THR A 156 9.47 -7.73 4.61
N ILE A 157 9.58 -7.89 3.30
CA ILE A 157 8.62 -8.59 2.45
C ILE A 157 9.34 -9.61 1.57
N PRO A 158 8.69 -10.71 1.15
CA PRO A 158 9.24 -11.57 0.10
C PRO A 158 9.28 -10.81 -1.22
N LEU A 159 10.35 -10.97 -1.99
CA LEU A 159 10.52 -10.35 -3.29
C LEU A 159 10.84 -11.41 -4.36
N PRO A 160 9.85 -12.18 -4.83
CA PRO A 160 10.07 -13.07 -5.95
C PRO A 160 10.19 -12.30 -7.26
N PRO A 161 10.67 -12.92 -8.35
CA PRO A 161 10.66 -12.36 -9.70
C PRO A 161 9.27 -11.85 -10.12
N ILE A 162 9.23 -10.86 -11.02
CA ILE A 162 8.00 -10.17 -11.47
C ILE A 162 6.94 -11.14 -12.01
N GLU A 163 7.35 -12.22 -12.66
CA GLU A 163 6.47 -13.27 -13.19
C GLU A 163 5.67 -13.96 -12.07
N ILE A 164 6.34 -14.26 -10.96
CA ILE A 164 5.71 -14.85 -9.79
C ILE A 164 4.80 -13.83 -9.10
N GLN A 165 5.25 -12.58 -8.97
CA GLN A 165 4.43 -11.50 -8.43
C GLN A 165 3.13 -11.36 -9.22
N SER A 166 3.21 -11.37 -10.56
CA SER A 166 2.05 -11.27 -11.46
C SER A 166 1.07 -12.42 -11.26
N GLU A 167 1.58 -13.64 -11.11
CA GLU A 167 0.72 -14.82 -10.90
C GLU A 167 0.05 -14.79 -9.52
N ILE A 168 0.75 -14.36 -8.47
CA ILE A 168 0.18 -14.15 -7.12
C ILE A 168 -0.92 -13.09 -7.18
N VAL A 169 -0.67 -11.95 -7.81
CA VAL A 169 -1.67 -10.89 -7.98
C VAL A 169 -2.90 -11.41 -8.69
N ARG A 170 -2.72 -12.14 -9.81
CA ARG A 170 -3.83 -12.73 -10.57
C ARG A 170 -4.69 -13.65 -9.71
N ILE A 171 -4.06 -14.51 -8.89
CA ILE A 171 -4.76 -15.44 -8.01
C ILE A 171 -5.56 -14.67 -6.96
N LEU A 172 -4.91 -13.72 -6.25
CA LEU A 172 -5.53 -12.99 -5.15
C LEU A 172 -6.64 -12.05 -5.63
N ASP A 173 -6.47 -11.42 -6.79
CA ASP A 173 -7.50 -10.57 -7.39
C ASP A 173 -8.75 -11.39 -7.76
N ASN A 174 -8.57 -12.60 -8.29
CA ASN A 174 -9.69 -13.49 -8.58
C ASN A 174 -10.44 -13.88 -7.30
N PHE A 175 -9.74 -14.20 -6.22
CA PHE A 175 -10.38 -14.48 -4.93
C PHE A 175 -11.15 -13.27 -4.40
N THR A 176 -10.57 -12.08 -4.47
CA THR A 176 -11.23 -10.85 -4.02
C THR A 176 -12.51 -10.58 -4.81
N LYS A 177 -12.47 -10.77 -6.14
CA LYS A 177 -13.62 -10.61 -7.01
C LYS A 177 -14.74 -11.62 -6.66
N LEU A 178 -14.40 -12.90 -6.57
CA LEU A 178 -15.36 -13.95 -6.22
C LEU A 178 -16.00 -13.72 -4.85
N THR A 179 -15.21 -13.30 -3.85
CA THR A 179 -15.74 -12.98 -2.52
C THR A 179 -16.72 -11.80 -2.57
N ALA A 180 -16.40 -10.75 -3.34
CA ALA A 180 -17.28 -9.59 -3.49
C ALA A 180 -18.60 -9.97 -4.19
N GLU A 181 -18.57 -10.84 -5.21
CA GLU A 181 -19.76 -11.34 -5.88
C GLU A 181 -20.66 -12.14 -4.93
N LEU A 182 -20.08 -13.04 -4.12
CA LEU A 182 -20.82 -13.85 -3.15
C LEU A 182 -21.42 -13.05 -1.99
N THR A 183 -20.87 -11.89 -1.66
CA THR A 183 -21.40 -11.03 -0.58
C THR A 183 -22.41 -10.00 -1.07
N ALA A 184 -22.58 -9.85 -2.38
CA ALA A 184 -23.54 -8.95 -3.01
C ALA A 184 -24.92 -9.59 -3.28
N GLU A 185 -25.02 -10.93 -3.12
CA GLU A 185 -26.27 -11.71 -3.15
C GLU A 185 -26.90 -11.79 -1.73
#